data_494da8e109eaf37e9791d7a6a0aad726
#
_entry.id   494da8e109eaf37e9791d7a6a0aad726
#
_cell.length_a   1.000
_cell.length_b   1.000
_cell.length_c   1.000
_cell.angle_alpha   90.00
_cell.angle_beta   90.00
_cell.angle_gamma   90.00
#
_symmetry.space_group_name_H-M   'P 1'
#
loop_
_entity.id
_entity.type
_entity.pdbx_description
1 polymer ?
#
loop_
_entity_poly.entity_id
_entity_poly.type
_entity_poly.pdbx_seq_one_letter_code
_entity_poly.pdbx_strand_id
1 'polypeptide(L)'
;MTIHRDYFFDSIRYYLAGGSLNQGQVDGATVLLDWYDTEDPGIPDQHHLDDRMFAYCLATAWHETAFTLQPVVEYGGETYLKSKPYYPWYGRGYVQLTWKDNYQKQDTKLGLGGALMRDPDLALDPGIATKVLLLGMADGDFTGKRLGQYFTSELTDWYNARRIVNGTDKAQDIAAYAEKFHNAIGHL
;
A
#
# COMPACT_ATOMS: atom_id res chain seq x y z
N MET A 1 -18.94 5.98 -3.35
CA MET A 1 -19.50 5.40 -2.10
C MET A 1 -18.50 5.71 -1.01
N THR A 2 -18.91 6.34 0.08
CA THR A 2 -17.95 6.77 1.14
C THR A 2 -17.90 5.71 2.24
N ILE A 3 -16.70 5.34 2.69
CA ILE A 3 -16.49 4.38 3.77
C ILE A 3 -16.95 4.99 5.10
N HIS A 4 -17.74 4.23 5.86
CA HIS A 4 -18.16 4.64 7.20
C HIS A 4 -16.99 4.58 8.19
N ARG A 5 -16.35 5.72 8.47
CA ARG A 5 -15.11 5.83 9.24
C ARG A 5 -15.18 5.21 10.64
N ASP A 6 -16.24 5.50 11.40
CA ASP A 6 -16.36 4.97 12.76
C ASP A 6 -16.45 3.45 12.75
N TYR A 7 -17.27 2.88 11.85
CA TYR A 7 -17.36 1.43 11.70
C TYR A 7 -16.03 0.80 11.27
N PHE A 8 -15.32 1.44 10.32
CA PHE A 8 -14.01 0.98 9.89
C PHE A 8 -13.02 0.94 11.03
N PHE A 9 -12.86 2.05 11.78
CA PHE A 9 -11.91 2.13 12.89
C PHE A 9 -12.28 1.21 14.05
N ASP A 10 -13.55 1.04 14.36
CA ASP A 10 -13.99 0.09 15.38
C ASP A 10 -13.70 -1.35 14.99
N SER A 11 -13.93 -1.70 13.72
CA SER A 11 -13.66 -3.02 13.19
C SER A 11 -12.17 -3.36 13.20
N ILE A 12 -11.31 -2.50 12.67
CA ILE A 12 -9.86 -2.78 12.65
C ILE A 12 -9.25 -2.74 14.06
N ARG A 13 -9.76 -1.90 14.96
CA ARG A 13 -9.36 -1.90 16.39
C ARG A 13 -9.59 -3.26 17.00
N TYR A 14 -10.76 -3.84 16.78
CA TYR A 14 -11.14 -5.12 17.37
C TYR A 14 -10.44 -6.31 16.71
N TYR A 15 -10.47 -6.38 15.38
CA TYR A 15 -10.05 -7.58 14.65
C TYR A 15 -8.57 -7.61 14.27
N LEU A 16 -7.89 -6.45 14.19
CA LEU A 16 -6.50 -6.36 13.74
C LEU A 16 -5.54 -5.84 14.81
N ALA A 17 -5.96 -4.85 15.59
CA ALA A 17 -5.06 -4.11 16.48
C ALA A 17 -5.13 -4.54 17.95
N GLY A 18 -5.78 -5.67 18.26
CA GLY A 18 -5.82 -6.22 19.62
C GLY A 18 -6.57 -5.34 20.64
N GLY A 19 -7.52 -4.52 20.20
CA GLY A 19 -8.40 -3.70 21.04
C GLY A 19 -8.03 -2.22 21.13
N SER A 20 -6.88 -1.80 20.60
CA SER A 20 -6.48 -0.39 20.58
C SER A 20 -5.75 0.00 19.31
N LEU A 21 -6.00 1.23 18.84
CA LEU A 21 -5.25 1.85 17.75
C LEU A 21 -4.48 3.04 18.33
N ASN A 22 -3.21 3.17 17.96
CA ASN A 22 -2.47 4.39 18.25
C ASN A 22 -2.75 5.47 17.19
N GLN A 23 -2.38 6.72 17.49
CA GLN A 23 -2.66 7.85 16.61
C GLN A 23 -2.03 7.65 15.21
N GLY A 24 -0.80 7.13 15.12
CA GLY A 24 -0.15 6.87 13.84
C GLY A 24 -0.92 5.89 12.95
N GLN A 25 -1.49 4.83 13.54
CA GLN A 25 -2.33 3.88 12.80
C GLN A 25 -3.62 4.53 12.29
N VAL A 26 -4.23 5.41 13.11
CA VAL A 26 -5.42 6.16 12.69
C VAL A 26 -5.08 7.13 11.57
N ASP A 27 -4.01 7.91 11.71
CA ASP A 27 -3.58 8.89 10.71
C ASP A 27 -3.23 8.21 9.38
N GLY A 28 -2.47 7.12 9.43
CA GLY A 28 -2.08 6.38 8.23
C GLY A 28 -3.28 5.73 7.52
N ALA A 29 -4.18 5.10 8.26
CA ALA A 29 -5.41 4.59 7.69
C ALA A 29 -6.25 5.71 7.07
N THR A 30 -6.35 6.88 7.74
CA THR A 30 -7.12 8.02 7.24
C THR A 30 -6.61 8.48 5.87
N VAL A 31 -5.30 8.61 5.69
CA VAL A 31 -4.73 9.00 4.38
C VAL A 31 -5.12 8.03 3.26
N LEU A 32 -5.06 6.73 3.53
CA LEU A 32 -5.43 5.69 2.55
C LEU A 32 -6.93 5.72 2.24
N LEU A 33 -7.76 5.88 3.26
CA LEU A 33 -9.21 5.98 3.11
C LEU A 33 -9.64 7.26 2.39
N ASP A 34 -9.01 8.40 2.70
CA ASP A 34 -9.30 9.67 2.03
C ASP A 34 -9.00 9.59 0.54
N TRP A 35 -7.90 8.93 0.17
CA TRP A 35 -7.59 8.69 -1.23
C TRP A 35 -8.66 7.82 -1.91
N TYR A 36 -9.15 6.78 -1.24
CA TYR A 36 -10.17 5.88 -1.79
C TYR A 36 -11.53 6.57 -1.95
N ASP A 37 -11.93 7.41 -0.98
CA ASP A 37 -13.20 8.13 -1.01
C ASP A 37 -13.18 9.33 -1.97
N THR A 38 -11.99 9.84 -2.33
CA THR A 38 -11.84 10.98 -3.21
C THR A 38 -11.60 10.47 -4.63
N GLU A 39 -12.49 10.78 -5.55
CA GLU A 39 -12.21 10.61 -6.98
C GLU A 39 -11.04 11.57 -7.34
N ASP A 40 -9.81 11.05 -7.38
CA ASP A 40 -8.67 11.84 -7.83
C ASP A 40 -8.77 12.03 -9.35
N PRO A 41 -9.06 13.24 -9.85
CA PRO A 41 -9.19 13.49 -11.28
C PRO A 41 -7.90 13.25 -12.06
N GLY A 42 -6.77 13.08 -11.37
CA GLY A 42 -5.49 12.69 -11.95
C GLY A 42 -5.32 11.18 -12.16
N ILE A 43 -6.27 10.36 -11.72
CA ILE A 43 -6.23 8.91 -11.89
C ILE A 43 -7.23 8.51 -12.98
N PRO A 44 -6.77 7.97 -14.10
CA PRO A 44 -7.66 7.46 -15.14
C PRO A 44 -8.63 6.39 -14.62
N ASP A 45 -9.85 6.32 -15.13
CA ASP A 45 -10.92 5.36 -14.79
C ASP A 45 -10.47 3.88 -14.77
N GLN A 46 -9.41 3.56 -15.52
CA GLN A 46 -8.84 2.21 -15.57
C GLN A 46 -8.20 1.73 -14.25
N HIS A 47 -7.99 2.62 -13.29
CA HIS A 47 -7.42 2.32 -11.96
C HIS A 47 -8.48 2.23 -10.85
N HIS A 48 -9.76 2.06 -11.23
CA HIS A 48 -10.82 1.92 -10.24
C HIS A 48 -10.61 0.64 -9.41
N LEU A 49 -10.31 0.82 -8.12
CA LEU A 49 -10.16 -0.28 -7.19
C LEU A 49 -11.54 -0.63 -6.59
N ASP A 50 -11.96 -1.89 -6.68
CA ASP A 50 -13.08 -2.35 -5.87
C ASP A 50 -12.68 -2.52 -4.39
N ASP A 51 -13.65 -2.70 -3.50
CA ASP A 51 -13.43 -2.84 -2.06
C ASP A 51 -12.45 -3.96 -1.71
N ARG A 52 -12.44 -5.06 -2.46
CA ARG A 52 -11.53 -6.20 -2.25
C ARG A 52 -10.10 -5.81 -2.61
N MET A 53 -9.92 -5.13 -3.72
CA MET A 53 -8.62 -4.64 -4.18
C MET A 53 -8.06 -3.64 -3.18
N PHE A 54 -8.87 -2.70 -2.73
CA PHE A 54 -8.46 -1.71 -1.74
C PHE A 54 -8.16 -2.35 -0.39
N ALA A 55 -8.99 -3.28 0.09
CA ALA A 55 -8.72 -4.06 1.30
C ALA A 55 -7.38 -4.81 1.23
N TYR A 56 -7.04 -5.35 0.05
CA TYR A 56 -5.76 -6.02 -0.16
C TYR A 56 -4.57 -5.05 -0.12
N CYS A 57 -4.74 -3.83 -0.63
CA CYS A 57 -3.72 -2.79 -0.50
C CYS A 57 -3.53 -2.38 0.97
N LEU A 58 -4.60 -2.19 1.73
CA LEU A 58 -4.55 -1.93 3.18
C LEU A 58 -3.82 -3.04 3.94
N ALA A 59 -4.13 -4.30 3.64
CA ALA A 59 -3.49 -5.46 4.26
C ALA A 59 -1.99 -5.55 3.93
N THR A 60 -1.63 -5.22 2.71
CA THR A 60 -0.23 -5.14 2.27
C THR A 60 0.50 -4.03 3.03
N ALA A 61 -0.05 -2.82 3.08
CA ALA A 61 0.52 -1.71 3.85
C ALA A 61 0.64 -2.07 5.34
N TRP A 62 -0.40 -2.66 5.93
CA TRP A 62 -0.39 -3.13 7.31
C TRP A 62 0.78 -4.07 7.61
N HIS A 63 0.99 -5.07 6.74
CA HIS A 63 2.06 -6.04 6.90
C HIS A 63 3.46 -5.43 6.69
N GLU A 64 3.66 -4.72 5.58
CA GLU A 64 4.97 -4.21 5.17
C GLU A 64 5.49 -3.09 6.08
N THR A 65 4.59 -2.40 6.79
CA THR A 65 4.94 -1.33 7.74
C THR A 65 5.01 -1.79 9.19
N ALA A 66 5.12 -3.10 9.44
CA ALA A 66 5.07 -3.68 10.78
C ALA A 66 3.86 -3.19 11.60
N PHE A 67 2.69 -3.17 10.97
CA PHE A 67 1.39 -2.82 11.54
C PHE A 67 1.20 -1.34 11.93
N THR A 68 2.06 -0.45 11.44
CA THR A 68 1.95 0.99 11.76
C THR A 68 1.04 1.75 10.82
N LEU A 69 0.83 1.27 9.59
CA LEU A 69 0.20 2.01 8.49
C LEU A 69 0.88 3.37 8.21
N GLN A 70 2.16 3.48 8.54
CA GLN A 70 2.96 4.66 8.22
C GLN A 70 4.00 4.30 7.16
N PRO A 71 4.31 5.19 6.22
CA PRO A 71 5.43 4.97 5.32
C PRO A 71 6.73 4.80 6.12
N VAL A 72 7.45 3.72 5.88
CA VAL A 72 8.66 3.36 6.63
C VAL A 72 9.89 3.28 5.75
N VAL A 73 11.05 3.49 6.35
CA VAL A 73 12.36 3.28 5.74
C VAL A 73 12.79 1.82 5.96
N GLU A 74 13.50 1.24 5.00
CA GLU A 74 14.14 -0.08 5.13
C GLU A 74 14.94 -0.18 6.43
N TYR A 75 14.73 -1.28 7.14
CA TYR A 75 15.41 -1.53 8.41
C TYR A 75 16.91 -1.68 8.19
N GLY A 76 17.69 -0.90 8.90
CA GLY A 76 19.16 -0.96 8.88
C GLY A 76 19.78 0.38 9.22
N GLY A 77 20.93 0.37 9.90
CA GLY A 77 21.68 1.58 10.15
C GLY A 77 22.34 2.11 8.86
N GLU A 78 22.78 3.37 8.89
CA GLU A 78 23.35 4.07 7.73
C GLU A 78 24.49 3.27 7.05
N THR A 79 25.35 2.65 7.84
CA THR A 79 26.45 1.81 7.33
C THR A 79 25.93 0.60 6.54
N TYR A 80 24.88 -0.05 7.04
CA TYR A 80 24.24 -1.16 6.35
C TYR A 80 23.61 -0.72 5.04
N LEU A 81 22.82 0.35 5.05
CA LEU A 81 22.18 0.88 3.85
C LEU A 81 23.18 1.32 2.79
N LYS A 82 24.27 2.00 3.20
CA LYS A 82 25.38 2.40 2.30
C LYS A 82 26.11 1.22 1.67
N SER A 83 26.08 0.05 2.28
CA SER A 83 26.70 -1.17 1.72
C SER A 83 25.87 -1.84 0.62
N LYS A 84 24.60 -1.42 0.43
CA LYS A 84 23.69 -2.05 -0.53
C LYS A 84 23.92 -1.55 -1.96
N PRO A 85 23.80 -2.43 -2.96
CA PRO A 85 23.99 -2.05 -4.38
C PRO A 85 22.97 -1.05 -4.90
N TYR A 86 21.83 -0.94 -4.21
CA TYR A 86 20.75 -0.02 -4.55
C TYR A 86 20.80 1.32 -3.79
N TYR A 87 21.85 1.58 -2.98
CA TYR A 87 22.00 2.87 -2.31
C TYR A 87 22.13 4.01 -3.34
N PRO A 88 21.47 5.17 -3.15
CA PRO A 88 20.61 5.58 -2.03
C PRO A 88 19.12 5.22 -2.17
N TRP A 89 18.72 4.42 -3.18
CA TRP A 89 17.34 4.03 -3.46
C TRP A 89 16.95 2.74 -2.73
N TYR A 90 17.19 2.71 -1.40
CA TYR A 90 16.74 1.63 -0.53
C TYR A 90 15.24 1.72 -0.24
N GLY A 91 14.68 0.68 0.37
CA GLY A 91 13.24 0.53 0.59
C GLY A 91 12.59 1.67 1.37
N ARG A 92 11.54 2.27 0.81
CA ARG A 92 10.73 3.31 1.44
C ARG A 92 9.25 3.15 1.15
N GLY A 93 8.43 3.75 2.01
CA GLY A 93 6.99 3.82 1.82
C GLY A 93 6.26 2.58 2.32
N TYR A 94 5.05 2.36 1.80
CA TYR A 94 4.18 1.24 2.21
C TYR A 94 4.57 -0.10 1.61
N VAL A 95 5.31 -0.13 0.50
CA VAL A 95 5.68 -1.34 -0.23
C VAL A 95 7.18 -1.52 -0.38
N GLN A 96 7.96 -0.75 0.38
CA GLN A 96 9.42 -0.80 0.33
C GLN A 96 9.96 -0.60 -1.10
N LEU A 97 9.52 0.52 -1.74
CA LEU A 97 10.04 0.92 -3.06
C LEU A 97 11.56 0.95 -3.04
N THR A 98 12.21 0.14 -3.86
CA THR A 98 13.66 -0.07 -3.88
C THR A 98 14.16 -0.04 -5.32
N TRP A 99 15.45 0.27 -5.52
CA TRP A 99 16.15 0.39 -6.79
C TRP A 99 15.83 1.67 -7.57
N LYS A 100 16.89 2.24 -8.14
CA LYS A 100 16.85 3.48 -8.93
C LYS A 100 15.77 3.47 -10.01
N ASP A 101 15.70 2.38 -10.78
CA ASP A 101 14.78 2.27 -11.91
C ASP A 101 13.31 2.28 -11.45
N ASN A 102 13.02 1.68 -10.29
CA ASN A 102 11.68 1.71 -9.72
C ASN A 102 11.31 3.11 -9.22
N TYR A 103 12.24 3.82 -8.57
CA TYR A 103 12.03 5.22 -8.19
C TYR A 103 11.79 6.09 -9.41
N GLN A 104 12.58 5.93 -10.47
CA GLN A 104 12.40 6.67 -11.72
C GLN A 104 11.06 6.35 -12.39
N LYS A 105 10.67 5.07 -12.40
CA LYS A 105 9.37 4.65 -12.93
C LYS A 105 8.21 5.32 -12.18
N GLN A 106 8.25 5.31 -10.85
CA GLN A 106 7.22 5.96 -10.04
C GLN A 106 7.23 7.48 -10.17
N ASP A 107 8.41 8.10 -10.23
CA ASP A 107 8.54 9.54 -10.48
C ASP A 107 7.85 9.95 -11.78
N THR A 108 8.12 9.22 -12.86
CA THR A 108 7.51 9.47 -14.17
C THR A 108 6.00 9.23 -14.14
N LYS A 109 5.57 8.14 -13.54
CA LYS A 109 4.16 7.74 -13.44
C LYS A 109 3.32 8.77 -12.67
N LEU A 110 3.88 9.29 -11.58
CA LEU A 110 3.21 10.26 -10.72
C LEU A 110 3.40 11.72 -11.18
N GLY A 111 4.12 11.95 -12.29
CA GLY A 111 4.35 13.29 -12.83
C GLY A 111 5.19 14.20 -11.92
N LEU A 112 6.11 13.64 -11.13
CA LEU A 112 6.88 14.37 -10.12
C LEU A 112 8.10 15.13 -10.69
N GLY A 113 8.36 15.05 -11.99
CA GLY A 113 9.38 15.84 -12.68
C GLY A 113 10.81 15.59 -12.18
N GLY A 114 11.13 14.38 -11.77
CA GLY A 114 12.45 14.00 -11.25
C GLY A 114 12.63 14.25 -9.75
N ALA A 115 11.56 14.56 -9.00
CA ALA A 115 11.65 14.85 -7.57
C ALA A 115 12.13 13.64 -6.75
N LEU A 116 11.58 12.45 -7.00
CA LEU A 116 12.01 11.21 -6.33
C LEU A 116 13.47 10.84 -6.66
N MET A 117 13.98 11.30 -7.79
CA MET A 117 15.37 11.04 -8.18
C MET A 117 16.34 12.00 -7.49
N ARG A 118 15.89 13.21 -7.16
CA ARG A 118 16.68 14.22 -6.42
C ARG A 118 16.61 13.99 -4.92
N ASP A 119 15.44 13.58 -4.44
CA ASP A 119 15.16 13.33 -3.02
C ASP A 119 14.33 12.03 -2.88
N PRO A 120 14.98 10.88 -2.71
CA PRO A 120 14.30 9.60 -2.51
C PRO A 120 13.43 9.55 -1.24
N ASP A 121 13.67 10.42 -0.25
CA ASP A 121 12.89 10.46 0.98
C ASP A 121 11.47 10.96 0.76
N LEU A 122 11.19 11.61 -0.38
CA LEU A 122 9.82 11.91 -0.80
C LEU A 122 8.92 10.66 -0.94
N ALA A 123 9.50 9.47 -1.10
CA ALA A 123 8.73 8.21 -1.05
C ALA A 123 8.18 7.89 0.35
N LEU A 124 8.55 8.66 1.38
CA LEU A 124 7.97 8.61 2.72
C LEU A 124 6.82 9.60 2.91
N ASP A 125 6.62 10.53 1.97
CA ASP A 125 5.42 11.38 2.00
C ASP A 125 4.18 10.51 1.90
N PRO A 126 3.21 10.62 2.85
CA PRO A 126 2.05 9.74 2.87
C PRO A 126 1.22 9.75 1.59
N GLY A 127 1.08 10.90 0.93
CA GLY A 127 0.35 11.03 -0.33
C GLY A 127 1.07 10.35 -1.49
N ILE A 128 2.39 10.51 -1.60
CA ILE A 128 3.22 9.84 -2.61
C ILE A 128 3.24 8.34 -2.34
N ALA A 129 3.48 7.92 -1.11
CA ALA A 129 3.51 6.51 -0.71
C ALA A 129 2.18 5.80 -1.00
N THR A 130 1.05 6.47 -0.77
CA THR A 130 -0.29 5.96 -1.10
C THR A 130 -0.43 5.72 -2.60
N LYS A 131 -0.07 6.69 -3.43
CA LYS A 131 -0.12 6.55 -4.90
C LYS A 131 0.81 5.44 -5.40
N VAL A 132 2.02 5.34 -4.87
CA VAL A 132 2.96 4.25 -5.19
C VAL A 132 2.35 2.89 -4.84
N LEU A 133 1.75 2.72 -3.66
CA LEU A 133 1.09 1.49 -3.24
C LEU A 133 -0.07 1.14 -4.19
N LEU A 134 -1.05 2.01 -4.30
CA LEU A 134 -2.33 1.70 -4.93
C LEU A 134 -2.20 1.55 -6.45
N LEU A 135 -1.55 2.52 -7.12
CA LEU A 135 -1.31 2.46 -8.55
C LEU A 135 -0.27 1.39 -8.93
N GLY A 136 0.74 1.19 -8.08
CA GLY A 136 1.75 0.16 -8.31
C GLY A 136 1.17 -1.25 -8.25
N MET A 137 0.25 -1.52 -7.32
CA MET A 137 -0.45 -2.82 -7.24
C MET A 137 -1.50 -2.97 -8.34
N ALA A 138 -2.20 -1.90 -8.71
CA ALA A 138 -3.18 -1.91 -9.80
C ALA A 138 -2.53 -2.25 -11.15
N ASP A 139 -1.36 -1.69 -11.42
CA ASP A 139 -0.67 -1.82 -12.71
C ASP A 139 0.40 -2.91 -12.76
N GLY A 140 0.76 -3.49 -11.61
CA GLY A 140 1.76 -4.56 -11.52
C GLY A 140 3.20 -4.06 -11.58
N ASP A 141 3.47 -2.89 -11.03
CA ASP A 141 4.78 -2.23 -11.11
C ASP A 141 5.90 -2.99 -10.39
N PHE A 142 5.56 -3.83 -9.40
CA PHE A 142 6.54 -4.49 -8.53
C PHE A 142 7.04 -5.83 -9.10
N THR A 143 6.12 -6.68 -9.57
CA THR A 143 6.45 -8.03 -10.04
C THR A 143 5.90 -8.36 -11.43
N GLY A 144 5.18 -7.43 -12.05
CA GLY A 144 4.40 -7.67 -13.27
C GLY A 144 3.02 -8.31 -13.00
N LYS A 145 2.71 -8.66 -11.75
CA LYS A 145 1.37 -9.12 -11.35
C LYS A 145 0.56 -7.94 -10.80
N ARG A 146 -0.74 -7.91 -11.11
CA ARG A 146 -1.63 -6.79 -10.81
C ARG A 146 -2.93 -7.26 -10.15
N LEU A 147 -3.58 -6.36 -9.41
CA LEU A 147 -4.81 -6.64 -8.65
C LEU A 147 -5.90 -7.29 -9.51
N GLY A 148 -6.17 -6.80 -10.69
CA GLY A 148 -7.20 -7.34 -11.58
C GLY A 148 -6.98 -8.77 -12.07
N GLN A 149 -5.83 -9.41 -11.77
CA GLN A 149 -5.60 -10.83 -12.04
C GLN A 149 -6.13 -11.73 -10.91
N TYR A 150 -6.32 -11.18 -9.72
CA TYR A 150 -6.72 -11.92 -8.51
C TYR A 150 -8.11 -11.53 -8.02
N PHE A 151 -8.61 -10.38 -8.45
CA PHE A 151 -9.93 -9.84 -8.09
C PHE A 151 -10.69 -9.49 -9.36
N THR A 152 -11.65 -10.35 -9.71
CA THR A 152 -12.54 -10.18 -10.86
C THR A 152 -13.99 -10.38 -10.42
N SER A 153 -14.96 -10.26 -11.33
CA SER A 153 -16.35 -10.62 -11.04
C SER A 153 -16.54 -12.08 -10.57
N GLU A 154 -15.60 -12.96 -10.97
CA GLU A 154 -15.72 -14.41 -10.73
C GLU A 154 -14.65 -14.95 -9.77
N LEU A 155 -13.63 -14.14 -9.45
CA LEU A 155 -12.47 -14.58 -8.66
C LEU A 155 -12.21 -13.61 -7.52
N THR A 156 -11.94 -14.18 -6.34
CA THR A 156 -11.36 -13.48 -5.19
C THR A 156 -10.26 -14.37 -4.61
N ASP A 157 -9.01 -14.10 -4.98
CA ASP A 157 -7.86 -14.92 -4.58
C ASP A 157 -6.91 -14.12 -3.67
N TRP A 158 -7.32 -14.01 -2.41
CA TRP A 158 -6.55 -13.32 -1.37
C TRP A 158 -5.13 -13.88 -1.20
N TYR A 159 -4.97 -15.21 -1.30
CA TYR A 159 -3.69 -15.87 -1.07
C TYR A 159 -2.68 -15.56 -2.17
N ASN A 160 -3.03 -15.80 -3.43
CA ASN A 160 -2.10 -15.62 -4.55
C ASN A 160 -1.87 -14.15 -4.91
N ALA A 161 -2.73 -13.23 -4.48
CA ALA A 161 -2.54 -11.79 -4.63
C ALA A 161 -1.23 -11.30 -3.99
N ARG A 162 -0.64 -12.04 -3.03
CA ARG A 162 0.70 -11.73 -2.49
C ARG A 162 1.78 -11.62 -3.56
N ARG A 163 1.63 -12.33 -4.67
CA ARG A 163 2.56 -12.30 -5.82
C ARG A 163 2.64 -10.93 -6.51
N ILE A 164 1.72 -10.01 -6.20
CA ILE A 164 1.76 -8.63 -6.73
C ILE A 164 3.00 -7.89 -6.22
N VAL A 165 3.36 -8.09 -4.95
CA VAL A 165 4.47 -7.37 -4.30
C VAL A 165 5.68 -8.28 -4.07
N ASN A 166 5.44 -9.55 -3.72
CA ASN A 166 6.48 -10.51 -3.38
C ASN A 166 6.09 -11.91 -3.90
N GLY A 167 6.82 -12.96 -3.50
CA GLY A 167 6.41 -14.36 -3.72
C GLY A 167 5.16 -14.74 -2.93
N THR A 168 5.17 -15.91 -2.29
CA THR A 168 4.06 -16.35 -1.43
C THR A 168 4.41 -16.32 0.06
N ASP A 169 5.55 -15.71 0.41
CA ASP A 169 5.91 -15.50 1.81
C ASP A 169 4.85 -14.64 2.50
N LYS A 170 4.39 -15.09 3.68
CA LYS A 170 3.32 -14.45 4.45
C LYS A 170 1.97 -14.30 3.73
N ALA A 171 1.75 -15.03 2.62
CA ALA A 171 0.51 -14.93 1.85
C ALA A 171 -0.75 -15.23 2.69
N GLN A 172 -0.67 -16.22 3.59
CA GLN A 172 -1.80 -16.58 4.46
C GLN A 172 -2.12 -15.48 5.48
N ASP A 173 -1.09 -14.88 6.06
CA ASP A 173 -1.26 -13.80 7.05
C ASP A 173 -1.90 -12.57 6.38
N ILE A 174 -1.39 -12.17 5.21
CA ILE A 174 -1.88 -11.01 4.47
C ILE A 174 -3.30 -11.25 3.96
N ALA A 175 -3.62 -12.46 3.49
CA ALA A 175 -4.98 -12.84 3.11
C ALA A 175 -5.96 -12.66 4.28
N ALA A 176 -5.57 -13.14 5.48
CA ALA A 176 -6.40 -12.98 6.67
C ALA A 176 -6.57 -11.52 7.10
N TYR A 177 -5.55 -10.67 6.90
CA TYR A 177 -5.71 -9.22 7.13
C TYR A 177 -6.63 -8.58 6.09
N ALA A 178 -6.51 -8.98 4.82
CA ALA A 178 -7.32 -8.43 3.73
C ALA A 178 -8.82 -8.73 3.92
N GLU A 179 -9.16 -9.94 4.33
CA GLU A 179 -10.55 -10.30 4.67
C GLU A 179 -11.10 -9.43 5.80
N LYS A 180 -10.29 -9.14 6.82
CA LYS A 180 -10.69 -8.28 7.94
C LYS A 180 -10.87 -6.81 7.50
N PHE A 181 -9.95 -6.30 6.68
CA PHE A 181 -10.08 -4.97 6.10
C PHE A 181 -11.31 -4.88 5.18
N HIS A 182 -11.54 -5.88 4.34
CA HIS A 182 -12.72 -5.92 3.48
C HIS A 182 -14.02 -5.87 4.27
N ASN A 183 -14.11 -6.63 5.37
CA ASN A 183 -15.26 -6.58 6.26
C ASN A 183 -15.42 -5.23 6.97
N ALA A 184 -14.31 -4.49 7.18
CA ALA A 184 -14.33 -3.16 7.78
C ALA A 184 -14.72 -2.04 6.80
N ILE A 185 -14.56 -2.25 5.50
CA ILE A 185 -14.95 -1.29 4.44
C ILE A 185 -16.48 -1.22 4.26
N GLY A 186 -17.27 -1.81 5.14
CA GLY A 186 -18.73 -1.80 5.06
C GLY A 186 -19.30 -0.42 4.71
N HIS A 187 -20.14 -0.39 3.68
CA HIS A 187 -20.86 0.78 3.25
C HIS A 187 -22.19 0.88 4.00
N LEU A 188 -22.63 2.10 4.31
CA LEU A 188 -23.97 2.39 4.78
C LEU A 188 -24.98 2.32 3.64
#